data_691a5d990dee1c35feadf4f147ecb163
#
_entry.id   691a5d990dee1c35feadf4f147ecb163
#
_cell.length_a   1.000
_cell.length_b   1.000
_cell.length_c   1.000
_cell.angle_alpha   90.00
_cell.angle_beta   90.00
_cell.angle_gamma   90.00
#
_symmetry.space_group_name_H-M   'P 1'
#
loop_
_entity.id
_entity.type
_entity.pdbx_description
1 polymer ?
#
loop_
_entity_poly.entity_id
_entity_poly.type
_entity_poly.pdbx_seq_one_letter_code
_entity_poly.pdbx_strand_id
1 'polypeptide(L)'
;MDKKKLSWQDLSLSDFKVYFFSLFKAFIPKKKIKTLDELEEFIQTKSAWVSQVTLYSYLKTRMGTRYVLHFDNDEFMKSVNEAKWNIYSVALQDLTFFTFSYLKVNSSFNELDKAKEIFLKILDDETTNGMPLSIIEEAKKEFDERLIKIDWEKYHIDRPFNPSALSMYKWAPIADELKTLDRKVVLNSVILKWDVIKKEFKDRIQF
;
A
#
# COMPACT_ATOMS: atom_id res chain seq x y z
N MET A 1 25.94 -0.82 -11.60
CA MET A 1 25.19 0.38 -11.16
C MET A 1 24.16 -0.10 -10.16
N ASP A 2 24.50 -0.02 -8.87
CA ASP A 2 23.63 -0.50 -7.80
C ASP A 2 22.35 0.34 -7.75
N LYS A 3 21.21 -0.32 -7.99
CA LYS A 3 19.91 0.27 -7.71
C LYS A 3 19.76 0.34 -6.20
N LYS A 4 19.99 1.51 -5.60
CA LYS A 4 19.62 1.77 -4.21
C LYS A 4 18.14 1.48 -4.06
N LYS A 5 17.79 0.34 -3.42
CA LYS A 5 16.43 0.09 -2.91
C LYS A 5 16.14 1.25 -1.94
N LEU A 6 15.03 1.93 -2.13
CA LEU A 6 14.61 3.00 -1.21
C LEU A 6 14.38 2.37 0.16
N SER A 7 15.26 2.67 1.10
CA SER A 7 15.13 2.26 2.50
C SER A 7 14.12 3.18 3.19
N TRP A 8 13.20 2.59 3.93
CA TRP A 8 12.21 3.28 4.75
C TRP A 8 12.83 4.05 5.93
N GLN A 9 14.12 3.82 6.20
CA GLN A 9 14.85 4.41 7.34
C GLN A 9 15.28 5.86 7.13
N ASP A 10 15.31 6.33 5.86
CA ASP A 10 15.85 7.64 5.48
C ASP A 10 14.76 8.69 5.19
N LEU A 11 13.60 8.64 5.85
CA LEU A 11 12.56 9.65 5.68
C LEU A 11 12.95 10.96 6.34
N SER A 12 13.88 11.67 5.70
CA SER A 12 14.16 13.08 5.93
C SER A 12 13.24 13.97 5.06
N LEU A 13 13.18 15.25 5.36
CA LEU A 13 12.50 16.26 4.54
C LEU A 13 12.91 16.25 3.06
N SER A 14 14.10 15.73 2.73
CA SER A 14 14.58 15.54 1.37
C SER A 14 13.82 14.47 0.61
N ASP A 15 13.35 13.42 1.30
CA ASP A 15 12.65 12.29 0.69
C ASP A 15 11.22 12.65 0.28
N PHE A 16 10.62 13.58 1.00
CA PHE A 16 9.33 14.14 0.61
C PHE A 16 9.41 14.87 -0.75
N LYS A 17 10.51 15.56 -1.03
CA LYS A 17 10.75 16.17 -2.36
C LYS A 17 10.93 15.10 -3.44
N VAL A 18 11.60 14.01 -3.14
CA VAL A 18 11.80 12.88 -4.07
C VAL A 18 10.45 12.20 -4.37
N TYR A 19 9.58 12.06 -3.37
CA TYR A 19 8.22 11.53 -3.55
C TYR A 19 7.33 12.42 -4.43
N PHE A 20 7.40 13.74 -4.25
CA PHE A 20 6.66 14.68 -5.11
C PHE A 20 7.20 14.66 -6.55
N PHE A 21 8.52 14.46 -6.74
CA PHE A 21 9.13 14.30 -8.05
C PHE A 21 8.75 12.98 -8.74
N SER A 22 8.43 11.94 -7.99
CA SER A 22 7.97 10.66 -8.58
C SER A 22 6.59 10.78 -9.24
N LEU A 23 5.78 11.77 -8.85
CA LEU A 23 4.52 12.07 -9.53
C LEU A 23 4.73 12.56 -10.97
N PHE A 24 5.88 13.16 -11.29
CA PHE A 24 6.23 13.60 -12.66
C PHE A 24 6.79 12.47 -13.54
N LYS A 25 7.15 11.31 -12.98
CA LYS A 25 7.54 10.13 -13.77
C LYS A 25 6.36 9.41 -14.46
N ALA A 26 5.15 9.97 -14.38
CA ALA A 26 3.95 9.40 -15.02
C ALA A 26 4.04 9.30 -16.56
N PHE A 27 4.99 9.96 -17.19
CA PHE A 27 5.19 9.96 -18.65
C PHE A 27 6.25 8.99 -19.18
N ILE A 28 6.94 8.25 -18.31
CA ILE A 28 7.88 7.21 -18.75
C ILE A 28 7.05 5.98 -19.16
N PRO A 29 7.28 5.39 -20.34
CA PRO A 29 6.59 4.17 -20.75
C PRO A 29 6.81 3.10 -19.70
N LYS A 30 5.71 2.69 -19.05
CA LYS A 30 5.75 1.77 -17.92
C LYS A 30 6.05 0.37 -18.44
N LYS A 31 7.09 -0.27 -17.91
CA LYS A 31 7.47 -1.64 -18.25
C LYS A 31 6.27 -2.58 -18.06
N LYS A 32 6.07 -3.50 -19.01
CA LYS A 32 5.04 -4.56 -18.90
C LYS A 32 5.38 -5.51 -17.74
N ILE A 33 4.36 -6.14 -17.18
CA ILE A 33 4.47 -7.13 -16.11
C ILE A 33 4.24 -8.50 -16.76
N LYS A 34 5.29 -9.34 -16.83
CA LYS A 34 5.30 -10.61 -17.53
C LYS A 34 5.76 -11.78 -16.65
N THR A 35 6.35 -11.50 -15.50
CA THR A 35 6.89 -12.49 -14.57
C THR A 35 6.38 -12.27 -13.16
N LEU A 36 6.46 -13.30 -12.32
CA LEU A 36 6.08 -13.19 -10.91
C LEU A 36 6.96 -12.20 -10.14
N ASP A 37 8.26 -12.08 -10.47
CA ASP A 37 9.16 -11.09 -9.84
C ASP A 37 8.74 -9.64 -10.18
N GLU A 38 8.31 -9.40 -11.43
CA GLU A 38 7.79 -8.08 -11.84
C GLU A 38 6.43 -7.78 -11.20
N LEU A 39 5.62 -8.81 -10.97
CA LEU A 39 4.36 -8.71 -10.24
C LEU A 39 4.60 -8.39 -8.77
N GLU A 40 5.55 -9.07 -8.13
CA GLU A 40 6.00 -8.82 -6.75
C GLU A 40 6.48 -7.37 -6.58
N GLU A 41 7.39 -6.90 -7.46
CA GLU A 41 7.88 -5.51 -7.44
C GLU A 41 6.72 -4.51 -7.59
N PHE A 42 5.74 -4.83 -8.44
CA PHE A 42 4.54 -4.00 -8.62
C PHE A 42 3.71 -3.96 -7.34
N ILE A 43 3.41 -5.11 -6.75
CA ILE A 43 2.60 -5.23 -5.54
C ILE A 43 3.26 -4.46 -4.40
N GLN A 44 4.55 -4.71 -4.11
CA GLN A 44 5.30 -4.04 -3.05
C GLN A 44 5.32 -2.51 -3.25
N THR A 45 5.76 -2.06 -4.43
CA THR A 45 5.94 -0.64 -4.72
C THR A 45 4.63 0.14 -4.69
N LYS A 46 3.54 -0.44 -5.24
CA LYS A 46 2.26 0.27 -5.32
C LYS A 46 1.51 0.30 -4.01
N SER A 47 1.60 -0.76 -3.21
CA SER A 47 1.05 -0.77 -1.85
C SER A 47 1.74 0.27 -0.98
N ALA A 48 3.07 0.35 -1.04
CA ALA A 48 3.84 1.37 -0.34
C ALA A 48 3.45 2.79 -0.78
N TRP A 49 3.34 3.01 -2.09
CA TRP A 49 2.98 4.32 -2.64
C TRP A 49 1.59 4.77 -2.18
N VAL A 50 0.56 3.92 -2.31
CA VAL A 50 -0.80 4.28 -1.91
C VAL A 50 -0.86 4.59 -0.41
N SER A 51 -0.26 3.75 0.42
CA SER A 51 -0.24 3.92 1.88
C SER A 51 0.38 5.25 2.28
N GLN A 52 1.52 5.59 1.72
CA GLN A 52 2.22 6.83 2.02
C GLN A 52 1.49 8.07 1.51
N VAL A 53 1.10 8.06 0.24
CA VAL A 53 0.44 9.25 -0.35
C VAL A 53 -0.86 9.56 0.36
N THR A 54 -1.64 8.54 0.74
CA THR A 54 -2.91 8.77 1.44
C THR A 54 -2.68 9.25 2.87
N LEU A 55 -1.77 8.62 3.63
CA LEU A 55 -1.47 9.02 5.00
C LEU A 55 -0.94 10.45 5.07
N TYR A 56 0.12 10.76 4.32
CA TYR A 56 0.73 12.10 4.38
C TYR A 56 -0.17 13.19 3.79
N SER A 57 -0.98 12.89 2.76
CA SER A 57 -1.96 13.85 2.25
C SER A 57 -3.02 14.18 3.30
N TYR A 58 -3.47 13.19 4.06
CA TYR A 58 -4.45 13.41 5.13
C TYR A 58 -3.86 14.20 6.29
N LEU A 59 -2.65 13.85 6.76
CA LEU A 59 -1.93 14.62 7.77
C LEU A 59 -1.76 16.08 7.35
N LYS A 60 -1.28 16.32 6.13
CA LYS A 60 -1.13 17.68 5.58
C LYS A 60 -2.46 18.44 5.55
N THR A 61 -3.54 17.78 5.16
CA THR A 61 -4.86 18.41 5.08
C THR A 61 -5.37 18.85 6.46
N ARG A 62 -5.11 18.03 7.51
CA ARG A 62 -5.61 18.30 8.85
C ARG A 62 -4.70 19.17 9.70
N MET A 63 -3.40 19.07 9.52
CA MET A 63 -2.41 19.83 10.29
C MET A 63 -1.94 21.11 9.58
N GLY A 64 -2.36 21.31 8.33
CA GLY A 64 -1.97 22.44 7.50
C GLY A 64 -0.51 22.37 7.03
N THR A 65 0.02 23.47 6.53
CA THR A 65 1.38 23.56 5.96
C THR A 65 2.51 23.35 6.99
N ARG A 66 2.19 23.51 8.28
CA ARG A 66 3.14 23.33 9.38
C ARG A 66 3.24 21.88 9.89
N TYR A 67 2.54 20.93 9.26
CA TYR A 67 2.54 19.51 9.68
C TYR A 67 3.96 18.93 9.79
N VAL A 68 4.89 19.43 9.00
CA VAL A 68 6.29 19.02 9.01
C VAL A 68 6.99 19.33 10.33
N LEU A 69 6.59 20.41 11.04
CA LEU A 69 7.17 20.78 12.35
C LEU A 69 6.84 19.77 13.45
N HIS A 70 5.81 18.96 13.27
CA HIS A 70 5.46 17.90 14.20
C HIS A 70 6.35 16.65 14.05
N PHE A 71 7.13 16.55 12.99
CA PHE A 71 8.06 15.43 12.81
C PHE A 71 9.29 15.47 13.74
N ASP A 72 9.52 16.61 14.39
CA ASP A 72 10.51 16.72 15.45
C ASP A 72 9.99 16.20 16.82
N ASN A 73 8.71 15.79 16.89
CA ASN A 73 8.11 15.19 18.07
C ASN A 73 8.16 13.66 17.97
N ASP A 74 8.93 13.03 18.86
CA ASP A 74 9.14 11.58 18.85
C ASP A 74 7.85 10.75 19.03
N GLU A 75 6.92 11.21 19.87
CA GLU A 75 5.64 10.52 20.09
C GLU A 75 4.75 10.57 18.86
N PHE A 76 4.71 11.73 18.20
CA PHE A 76 3.99 11.86 16.94
C PHE A 76 4.61 10.98 15.84
N MET A 77 5.94 11.00 15.71
CA MET A 77 6.63 10.16 14.74
C MET A 77 6.46 8.67 14.99
N LYS A 78 6.42 8.25 16.27
CA LYS A 78 6.09 6.87 16.62
C LYS A 78 4.68 6.50 16.12
N SER A 79 3.69 7.35 16.35
CA SER A 79 2.31 7.15 15.91
C SER A 79 2.19 7.12 14.38
N VAL A 80 2.92 7.99 13.67
CA VAL A 80 2.99 8.00 12.20
C VAL A 80 3.61 6.71 11.67
N ASN A 81 4.70 6.24 12.28
CA ASN A 81 5.36 5.00 11.87
C ASN A 81 4.49 3.76 12.12
N GLU A 82 3.79 3.70 13.24
CA GLU A 82 2.82 2.64 13.53
C GLU A 82 1.68 2.65 12.51
N ALA A 83 1.10 3.81 12.25
CA ALA A 83 0.06 3.99 11.23
C ALA A 83 0.54 3.53 9.84
N LYS A 84 1.73 3.97 9.44
CA LYS A 84 2.34 3.62 8.15
C LYS A 84 2.38 2.11 7.92
N TRP A 85 2.89 1.36 8.89
CA TRP A 85 3.06 -0.08 8.74
C TRP A 85 1.74 -0.84 8.77
N ASN A 86 0.80 -0.44 9.64
CA ASN A 86 -0.53 -1.05 9.69
C ASN A 86 -1.35 -0.77 8.42
N ILE A 87 -1.26 0.43 7.85
CA ILE A 87 -1.93 0.77 6.59
C ILE A 87 -1.29 -0.01 5.43
N TYR A 88 0.04 -0.08 5.39
CA TYR A 88 0.77 -0.77 4.36
C TYR A 88 0.49 -2.27 4.34
N SER A 89 0.45 -2.93 5.50
CA SER A 89 0.19 -4.38 5.59
C SER A 89 -1.16 -4.76 4.97
N VAL A 90 -2.21 -3.96 5.22
CA VAL A 90 -3.53 -4.19 4.62
C VAL A 90 -3.56 -3.84 3.14
N ALA A 91 -2.88 -2.76 2.74
CA ALA A 91 -2.74 -2.37 1.34
C ALA A 91 -2.03 -3.47 0.51
N LEU A 92 -1.00 -4.08 1.09
CA LEU A 92 -0.27 -5.20 0.49
C LEU A 92 -1.17 -6.41 0.27
N GLN A 93 -1.97 -6.79 1.28
CA GLN A 93 -2.95 -7.88 1.17
C GLN A 93 -3.98 -7.60 0.06
N ASP A 94 -4.59 -6.41 0.08
CA ASP A 94 -5.63 -6.03 -0.89
C ASP A 94 -5.11 -6.08 -2.33
N LEU A 95 -3.90 -5.54 -2.58
CA LEU A 95 -3.33 -5.54 -3.92
C LEU A 95 -2.91 -6.95 -4.36
N THR A 96 -2.38 -7.77 -3.46
CA THR A 96 -2.08 -9.18 -3.74
C THR A 96 -3.35 -9.91 -4.17
N PHE A 97 -4.40 -9.85 -3.38
CA PHE A 97 -5.66 -10.50 -3.72
C PHE A 97 -6.29 -9.96 -5.02
N PHE A 98 -6.23 -8.64 -5.24
CA PHE A 98 -6.73 -8.04 -6.46
C PHE A 98 -6.00 -8.53 -7.70
N THR A 99 -4.67 -8.55 -7.68
CA THR A 99 -3.87 -8.93 -8.84
C THR A 99 -4.07 -10.40 -9.20
N PHE A 100 -4.07 -11.29 -8.23
CA PHE A 100 -4.28 -12.73 -8.46
C PHE A 100 -5.72 -13.06 -8.86
N SER A 101 -6.72 -12.42 -8.26
CA SER A 101 -8.11 -12.54 -8.70
C SER A 101 -8.30 -12.06 -10.14
N TYR A 102 -7.67 -10.94 -10.50
CA TYR A 102 -7.73 -10.42 -11.87
C TYR A 102 -7.06 -11.37 -12.88
N LEU A 103 -5.88 -11.90 -12.55
CA LEU A 103 -5.16 -12.85 -13.40
C LEU A 103 -5.95 -14.13 -13.62
N LYS A 104 -6.53 -14.69 -12.58
CA LYS A 104 -7.36 -15.89 -12.67
C LYS A 104 -8.49 -15.74 -13.69
N VAL A 105 -9.14 -14.58 -13.71
CA VAL A 105 -10.33 -14.36 -14.57
C VAL A 105 -9.96 -13.89 -15.96
N ASN A 106 -8.87 -13.14 -16.13
CA ASN A 106 -8.56 -12.45 -17.38
C ASN A 106 -7.34 -13.01 -18.13
N SER A 107 -6.74 -14.09 -17.63
CA SER A 107 -5.61 -14.76 -18.28
C SER A 107 -5.69 -16.28 -18.10
N SER A 108 -4.73 -17.03 -18.64
CA SER A 108 -4.56 -18.47 -18.38
C SER A 108 -3.82 -18.78 -17.07
N PHE A 109 -3.53 -17.77 -16.27
CA PHE A 109 -2.78 -17.92 -15.00
C PHE A 109 -3.61 -18.65 -13.96
N ASN A 110 -3.05 -19.73 -13.39
CA ASN A 110 -3.76 -20.58 -12.43
C ASN A 110 -2.97 -20.90 -11.16
N GLU A 111 -1.82 -20.24 -10.94
CA GLU A 111 -0.92 -20.46 -9.79
C GLU A 111 -1.32 -19.57 -8.61
N LEU A 112 -2.53 -19.79 -8.06
CA LEU A 112 -3.09 -18.93 -6.99
C LEU A 112 -2.36 -19.08 -5.65
N ASP A 113 -1.69 -20.19 -5.42
CA ASP A 113 -0.79 -20.46 -4.28
C ASP A 113 0.37 -19.47 -4.23
N LYS A 114 0.83 -18.98 -5.37
CA LYS A 114 1.86 -17.94 -5.46
C LYS A 114 1.46 -16.61 -4.80
N ALA A 115 0.17 -16.36 -4.61
CA ALA A 115 -0.30 -15.17 -3.89
C ALA A 115 0.28 -15.13 -2.46
N LYS A 116 0.23 -16.25 -1.75
CA LYS A 116 0.80 -16.36 -0.40
C LYS A 116 2.32 -16.28 -0.40
N GLU A 117 2.98 -16.96 -1.35
CA GLU A 117 4.45 -16.93 -1.45
C GLU A 117 4.96 -15.50 -1.66
N ILE A 118 4.38 -14.76 -2.61
CA ILE A 118 4.75 -13.37 -2.88
C ILE A 118 4.49 -12.48 -1.67
N PHE A 119 3.33 -12.61 -1.04
CA PHE A 119 3.00 -11.82 0.13
C PHE A 119 4.00 -12.03 1.27
N LEU A 120 4.34 -13.28 1.59
CA LEU A 120 5.30 -13.61 2.64
C LEU A 120 6.70 -13.13 2.31
N LYS A 121 7.15 -13.28 1.05
CA LYS A 121 8.45 -12.81 0.59
C LYS A 121 8.59 -11.29 0.74
N ILE A 122 7.55 -10.53 0.37
CA ILE A 122 7.55 -9.08 0.57
C ILE A 122 7.62 -8.73 2.06
N LEU A 123 6.87 -9.41 2.93
CA LEU A 123 6.94 -9.16 4.39
C LEU A 123 8.33 -9.45 4.96
N ASP A 124 9.01 -10.49 4.49
CA ASP A 124 10.37 -10.81 4.93
C ASP A 124 11.36 -9.71 4.50
N ASP A 125 11.22 -9.17 3.29
CA ASP A 125 11.99 -8.01 2.83
C ASP A 125 11.72 -6.76 3.70
N GLU A 126 10.47 -6.54 4.13
CA GLU A 126 10.10 -5.39 4.97
C GLU A 126 10.64 -5.49 6.40
N THR A 127 11.02 -6.68 6.87
CA THR A 127 11.76 -6.85 8.13
C THR A 127 13.06 -6.05 8.10
N THR A 128 13.79 -6.12 7.00
CA THR A 128 15.05 -5.36 6.82
C THR A 128 14.82 -3.87 6.66
N ASN A 129 13.61 -3.46 6.25
CA ASN A 129 13.19 -2.06 6.12
C ASN A 129 12.63 -1.48 7.43
N GLY A 130 12.64 -2.25 8.52
CA GLY A 130 12.26 -1.81 9.86
C GLY A 130 10.76 -1.97 10.18
N MET A 131 10.03 -2.81 9.45
CA MET A 131 8.66 -3.18 9.83
C MET A 131 8.70 -3.96 11.15
N PRO A 132 7.91 -3.58 12.18
CA PRO A 132 7.89 -4.29 13.46
C PRO A 132 7.43 -5.75 13.29
N LEU A 133 8.12 -6.69 13.96
CA LEU A 133 7.78 -8.12 13.90
C LEU A 133 6.34 -8.39 14.34
N SER A 134 5.83 -7.67 15.33
CA SER A 134 4.43 -7.80 15.78
C SER A 134 3.43 -7.49 14.66
N ILE A 135 3.70 -6.48 13.83
CA ILE A 135 2.85 -6.15 12.68
C ILE A 135 2.98 -7.19 11.58
N ILE A 136 4.19 -7.72 11.36
CA ILE A 136 4.42 -8.81 10.38
C ILE A 136 3.62 -10.06 10.76
N GLU A 137 3.69 -10.49 12.02
CA GLU A 137 2.95 -11.67 12.48
C GLU A 137 1.43 -11.48 12.41
N GLU A 138 0.93 -10.30 12.77
CA GLU A 138 -0.49 -9.98 12.62
C GLU A 138 -0.90 -9.98 11.13
N ALA A 139 -0.09 -9.39 10.25
CA ALA A 139 -0.34 -9.36 8.81
C ALA A 139 -0.38 -10.76 8.20
N LYS A 140 0.52 -11.67 8.62
CA LYS A 140 0.50 -13.08 8.18
C LYS A 140 -0.79 -13.77 8.60
N LYS A 141 -1.21 -13.60 9.85
CA LYS A 141 -2.44 -14.18 10.38
C LYS A 141 -3.68 -13.65 9.64
N GLU A 142 -3.80 -12.31 9.50
CA GLU A 142 -4.91 -11.69 8.77
C GLU A 142 -4.96 -12.15 7.31
N PHE A 143 -3.81 -12.29 6.65
CA PHE A 143 -3.75 -12.78 5.28
C PHE A 143 -4.30 -14.20 5.17
N ASP A 144 -3.90 -15.10 6.06
CA ASP A 144 -4.38 -16.49 6.06
C ASP A 144 -5.88 -16.58 6.34
N GLU A 145 -6.40 -15.79 7.28
CA GLU A 145 -7.83 -15.71 7.55
C GLU A 145 -8.66 -15.20 6.36
N ARG A 146 -8.10 -14.26 5.60
CA ARG A 146 -8.73 -13.72 4.38
C ARG A 146 -8.62 -14.69 3.21
N LEU A 147 -7.47 -15.37 3.07
CA LEU A 147 -7.20 -16.33 2.01
C LEU A 147 -8.20 -17.48 2.00
N ILE A 148 -8.64 -17.95 3.17
CA ILE A 148 -9.65 -19.01 3.31
C ILE A 148 -11.03 -18.57 2.81
N LYS A 149 -11.32 -17.27 2.88
CA LYS A 149 -12.65 -16.70 2.60
C LYS A 149 -12.75 -16.04 1.23
N ILE A 150 -11.63 -15.93 0.50
CA ILE A 150 -11.59 -15.17 -0.73
C ILE A 150 -12.33 -15.87 -1.87
N ASP A 151 -13.19 -15.13 -2.56
CA ASP A 151 -13.76 -15.54 -3.85
C ASP A 151 -12.86 -14.99 -4.97
N TRP A 152 -11.98 -15.83 -5.47
CA TRP A 152 -11.03 -15.46 -6.52
C TRP A 152 -11.69 -15.02 -7.83
N GLU A 153 -12.92 -15.42 -8.10
CA GLU A 153 -13.65 -15.01 -9.29
C GLU A 153 -14.18 -13.57 -9.21
N LYS A 154 -14.47 -13.11 -7.98
CA LYS A 154 -15.16 -11.85 -7.75
C LYS A 154 -14.33 -10.78 -7.06
N TYR A 155 -13.27 -11.15 -6.33
CA TYR A 155 -12.56 -10.20 -5.47
C TYR A 155 -12.09 -8.94 -6.23
N HIS A 156 -11.61 -9.07 -7.48
CA HIS A 156 -11.09 -7.94 -8.26
C HIS A 156 -12.18 -6.91 -8.67
N ILE A 157 -13.47 -7.23 -8.51
CA ILE A 157 -14.60 -6.34 -8.84
C ILE A 157 -15.40 -5.94 -7.61
N ASP A 158 -15.42 -6.76 -6.55
CA ASP A 158 -16.25 -6.55 -5.35
C ASP A 158 -15.51 -5.72 -4.29
N ARG A 159 -15.28 -4.43 -4.59
CA ARG A 159 -14.68 -3.45 -3.69
C ARG A 159 -13.36 -3.91 -3.03
N PRO A 160 -12.39 -4.37 -3.80
CA PRO A 160 -11.19 -5.06 -3.30
C PRO A 160 -10.34 -4.24 -2.35
N PHE A 161 -10.48 -2.90 -2.33
CA PHE A 161 -9.66 -1.99 -1.53
C PHE A 161 -10.41 -1.31 -0.38
N ASN A 162 -11.60 -1.78 -0.03
CA ASN A 162 -12.31 -1.29 1.15
C ASN A 162 -11.53 -1.54 2.44
N PRO A 163 -10.86 -2.71 2.66
CA PRO A 163 -10.05 -2.92 3.86
C PRO A 163 -8.91 -1.91 3.98
N SER A 164 -8.20 -1.59 2.88
CA SER A 164 -7.17 -0.54 2.87
C SER A 164 -7.71 0.83 3.26
N ALA A 165 -8.89 1.20 2.76
CA ALA A 165 -9.52 2.46 3.10
C ALA A 165 -9.92 2.52 4.58
N LEU A 166 -10.45 1.43 5.13
CA LEU A 166 -10.78 1.32 6.55
C LEU A 166 -9.53 1.31 7.44
N SER A 167 -8.45 0.65 7.02
CA SER A 167 -7.18 0.68 7.73
C SER A 167 -6.61 2.09 7.80
N MET A 168 -6.64 2.84 6.69
CA MET A 168 -6.24 4.25 6.67
C MET A 168 -7.06 5.10 7.66
N TYR A 169 -8.38 4.92 7.68
CA TYR A 169 -9.27 5.62 8.61
C TYR A 169 -8.97 5.27 10.08
N LYS A 170 -8.72 3.99 10.36
CA LYS A 170 -8.44 3.49 11.72
C LYS A 170 -7.12 4.04 12.26
N TRP A 171 -6.05 3.91 11.47
CA TRP A 171 -4.69 4.10 11.95
C TRP A 171 -4.13 5.51 11.80
N ALA A 172 -4.73 6.38 10.96
CA ALA A 172 -4.24 7.74 10.83
C ALA A 172 -4.17 8.45 12.20
N PRO A 173 -3.02 9.03 12.58
CA PRO A 173 -2.81 9.67 13.88
C PRO A 173 -3.45 11.07 13.92
N ILE A 174 -4.77 11.10 13.83
CA ILE A 174 -5.63 12.28 13.88
C ILE A 174 -6.67 12.04 14.96
N ALA A 175 -7.07 13.08 15.69
CA ALA A 175 -8.09 13.01 16.73
C ALA A 175 -9.39 12.39 16.20
N ASP A 176 -10.04 11.53 16.99
CA ASP A 176 -11.19 10.72 16.56
C ASP A 176 -12.39 11.57 16.15
N GLU A 177 -12.59 12.71 16.78
CA GLU A 177 -13.63 13.67 16.43
C GLU A 177 -13.47 14.17 14.98
N LEU A 178 -12.23 14.50 14.59
CA LEU A 178 -11.91 14.94 13.24
C LEU A 178 -12.01 13.79 12.25
N LYS A 179 -11.53 12.60 12.61
CA LYS A 179 -11.68 11.41 11.76
C LYS A 179 -13.14 11.12 11.46
N THR A 180 -14.00 11.24 12.45
CA THR A 180 -15.45 10.99 12.28
C THR A 180 -16.06 11.93 11.26
N LEU A 181 -15.73 13.23 11.30
CA LEU A 181 -16.17 14.20 10.30
C LEU A 181 -15.66 13.89 8.90
N ASP A 182 -14.45 13.32 8.81
CA ASP A 182 -13.76 13.06 7.54
C ASP A 182 -14.03 11.71 6.94
N ARG A 183 -14.71 10.82 7.64
CA ARG A 183 -14.80 9.40 7.29
C ARG A 183 -15.06 9.18 5.80
N LYS A 184 -16.08 9.82 5.24
CA LYS A 184 -16.44 9.67 3.82
C LYS A 184 -15.33 10.17 2.89
N VAL A 185 -14.71 11.29 3.21
CA VAL A 185 -13.66 11.91 2.39
C VAL A 185 -12.40 11.04 2.40
N VAL A 186 -11.99 10.55 3.59
CA VAL A 186 -10.83 9.68 3.75
C VAL A 186 -11.01 8.38 2.96
N LEU A 187 -12.14 7.68 3.16
CA LEU A 187 -12.40 6.43 2.46
C LEU A 187 -12.39 6.61 0.94
N ASN A 188 -13.08 7.63 0.44
CA ASN A 188 -13.12 7.91 -1.00
C ASN A 188 -11.74 8.29 -1.55
N SER A 189 -10.93 9.06 -0.82
CA SER A 189 -9.60 9.46 -1.27
C SER A 189 -8.66 8.28 -1.46
N VAL A 190 -8.74 7.28 -0.58
CA VAL A 190 -7.97 6.03 -0.70
C VAL A 190 -8.44 5.23 -1.93
N ILE A 191 -9.74 5.06 -2.10
CA ILE A 191 -10.30 4.33 -3.26
C ILE A 191 -9.89 4.98 -4.58
N LEU A 192 -9.95 6.31 -4.69
CA LEU A 192 -9.49 7.02 -5.89
C LEU A 192 -8.02 6.77 -6.22
N LYS A 193 -7.15 6.61 -5.23
CA LYS A 193 -5.74 6.24 -5.47
C LYS A 193 -5.62 4.81 -5.99
N TRP A 194 -6.38 3.89 -5.44
CA TRP A 194 -6.44 2.52 -5.92
C TRP A 194 -7.00 2.40 -7.34
N ASP A 195 -7.95 3.24 -7.75
CA ASP A 195 -8.46 3.25 -9.12
C ASP A 195 -7.36 3.56 -10.15
N VAL A 196 -6.44 4.45 -9.80
CA VAL A 196 -5.25 4.72 -10.63
C VAL A 196 -4.36 3.48 -10.74
N ILE A 197 -4.11 2.78 -9.62
CA ILE A 197 -3.29 1.57 -9.61
C ILE A 197 -3.96 0.40 -10.35
N LYS A 198 -5.27 0.22 -10.18
CA LYS A 198 -6.04 -0.77 -10.95
C LYS A 198 -5.89 -0.56 -12.45
N LYS A 199 -6.04 0.69 -12.90
CA LYS A 199 -5.85 1.02 -14.31
C LYS A 199 -4.43 0.74 -14.76
N GLU A 200 -3.42 1.20 -13.99
CA GLU A 200 -2.03 0.95 -14.31
C GLU A 200 -1.71 -0.55 -14.42
N PHE A 201 -2.24 -1.37 -13.50
CA PHE A 201 -2.06 -2.82 -13.53
C PHE A 201 -2.64 -3.42 -14.81
N LYS A 202 -3.90 -3.12 -15.13
CA LYS A 202 -4.58 -3.63 -16.33
C LYS A 202 -3.86 -3.24 -17.62
N ASP A 203 -3.29 -2.04 -17.68
CA ASP A 203 -2.56 -1.55 -18.86
C ASP A 203 -1.18 -2.22 -19.01
N ARG A 204 -0.60 -2.76 -17.94
CA ARG A 204 0.76 -3.31 -17.91
C ARG A 204 0.84 -4.83 -17.93
N ILE A 205 -0.19 -5.52 -17.43
CA ILE A 205 -0.18 -6.98 -17.26
C ILE A 205 -0.18 -7.71 -18.59
N GLN A 206 0.69 -8.73 -18.73
CA GLN A 206 0.84 -9.59 -19.91
C GLN A 206 1.24 -11.02 -19.46
N PHE A 207 0.37 -11.69 -18.69
CA PHE A 207 0.50 -13.11 -18.30
C PHE A 207 -0.24 -14.01 -19.27
#